data_5cdf97700eac554556db9ba8e6860bde
#
_entry.id   5cdf97700eac554556db9ba8e6860bde
#
_cell.length_a   1.000
_cell.length_b   1.000
_cell.length_c   1.000
_cell.angle_alpha   90.00
_cell.angle_beta   90.00
_cell.angle_gamma   90.00
#
_symmetry.space_group_name_H-M   'P 1'
#
loop_
_entity.id
_entity.type
_entity.pdbx_description
1 polymer ?
#
loop_
_entity_poly.entity_id
_entity_poly.type
_entity_poly.pdbx_seq_one_letter_code
_entity_poly.pdbx_strand_id
1 'polypeptide(L)'
;SSDVCSSDLVEIPGVSMVNFMRTAVNEKRQYEGKEPLSATEFLKLKREKETLLGITGKMQNRAVNEGFSGGEKKKNEVFQMAMLEPSLAILDETDSGLDVDALRIVAEGFQKIRKPDTAAIVITHYERLLEYIRPDFVHILVNGKIVRSGGAELAKEIDEKGFGEL
;
A
#
# COMPACT_ATOMS: atom_id res chain seq x y z
N SER A 1 -6.18 8.20 -27.51
CA SER A 1 -5.84 8.58 -26.14
C SER A 1 -5.64 7.30 -25.36
N SER A 2 -4.40 6.97 -25.12
CA SER A 2 -4.03 5.87 -24.25
C SER A 2 -4.41 6.27 -22.82
N ASP A 3 -5.35 5.55 -22.25
CA ASP A 3 -5.60 5.57 -20.83
C ASP A 3 -4.33 5.11 -20.12
N VAL A 4 -3.52 6.06 -19.68
CA VAL A 4 -2.47 5.81 -18.73
C VAL A 4 -3.16 5.73 -17.36
N CYS A 5 -3.91 4.67 -17.16
CA CYS A 5 -4.28 4.24 -15.84
C CYS A 5 -3.00 3.64 -15.24
N SER A 6 -2.36 4.36 -14.36
CA SER A 6 -1.05 4.00 -13.82
C SER A 6 -1.15 2.92 -12.75
N SER A 7 -1.77 1.80 -13.09
CA SER A 7 -1.59 0.55 -12.35
C SER A 7 -0.26 -0.14 -12.67
N ASP A 8 0.52 0.42 -13.60
CA ASP A 8 1.81 -0.13 -14.01
C ASP A 8 2.90 0.29 -13.02
N LEU A 9 3.01 -0.49 -11.95
CA LEU A 9 4.16 -0.39 -11.05
C LEU A 9 5.44 -0.58 -11.85
N VAL A 10 6.31 0.43 -11.79
CA VAL A 10 7.58 0.46 -12.52
C VAL A 10 8.43 -0.75 -12.16
N GLU A 11 8.95 -1.42 -13.16
CA GLU A 11 9.95 -2.47 -13.03
C GLU A 11 11.34 -1.84 -13.04
N ILE A 12 12.24 -2.32 -12.17
CA ILE A 12 13.64 -1.89 -12.15
C ILE A 12 14.52 -3.12 -12.41
N PRO A 13 14.80 -3.43 -13.69
CA PRO A 13 15.59 -4.60 -14.05
C PRO A 13 17.00 -4.54 -13.43
N GLY A 14 17.47 -5.70 -12.97
CA GLY A 14 18.82 -5.82 -12.40
C GLY A 14 19.00 -5.30 -10.98
N VAL A 15 18.00 -4.63 -10.41
CA VAL A 15 18.03 -4.19 -9.00
C VAL A 15 17.14 -5.10 -8.16
N SER A 16 17.74 -5.94 -7.31
CA SER A 16 16.94 -6.82 -6.43
C SER A 16 16.14 -5.99 -5.42
N MET A 17 14.95 -6.48 -5.06
CA MET A 17 14.12 -5.86 -4.04
C MET A 17 14.84 -5.68 -2.70
N VAL A 18 15.68 -6.65 -2.33
CA VAL A 18 16.51 -6.57 -1.10
C VAL A 18 17.45 -5.36 -1.13
N ASN A 19 18.15 -5.16 -2.24
CA ASN A 19 19.09 -4.03 -2.37
C ASN A 19 18.34 -2.69 -2.42
N PHE A 20 17.26 -2.63 -3.19
CA PHE A 20 16.39 -1.46 -3.27
C PHE A 20 15.89 -1.05 -1.88
N MET A 21 15.30 -1.98 -1.14
CA MET A 21 14.77 -1.69 0.19
C MET A 21 15.83 -1.36 1.22
N ARG A 22 17.01 -2.00 1.16
CA ARG A 22 18.12 -1.66 2.06
C ARG A 22 18.58 -0.23 1.88
N THR A 23 18.71 0.21 0.63
CA THR A 23 19.06 1.60 0.32
C THR A 23 17.96 2.54 0.83
N ALA A 24 16.69 2.31 0.47
CA ALA A 24 15.59 3.17 0.86
C ALA A 24 15.44 3.31 2.39
N VAL A 25 15.56 2.20 3.13
CA VAL A 25 15.50 2.22 4.60
C VAL A 25 16.66 2.99 5.20
N ASN A 26 17.87 2.80 4.68
CA ASN A 26 19.06 3.48 5.21
C ASN A 26 19.07 4.98 4.89
N GLU A 27 18.65 5.38 3.70
CA GLU A 27 18.49 6.80 3.35
C GLU A 27 17.45 7.49 4.26
N LYS A 28 16.31 6.84 4.50
CA LYS A 28 15.31 7.35 5.45
C LYS A 28 15.89 7.50 6.85
N ARG A 29 16.62 6.51 7.35
CA ARG A 29 17.25 6.55 8.67
C ARG A 29 18.26 7.68 8.79
N GLN A 30 19.09 7.89 7.77
CA GLN A 30 20.04 9.01 7.74
C GLN A 30 19.33 10.36 7.76
N TYR A 31 18.25 10.51 6.97
CA TYR A 31 17.41 11.71 7.01
C TYR A 31 16.83 11.96 8.41
N GLU A 32 16.46 10.91 9.14
CA GLU A 32 15.98 10.99 10.53
C GLU A 32 17.11 11.13 11.57
N GLY A 33 18.37 11.27 11.15
CA GLY A 33 19.53 11.38 12.05
C GLY A 33 19.90 10.06 12.75
N LYS A 34 19.47 8.91 12.21
CA LYS A 34 19.76 7.58 12.74
C LYS A 34 20.88 6.92 11.94
N GLU A 35 21.69 6.08 12.61
CA GLU A 35 22.71 5.28 11.94
C GLU A 35 22.09 4.30 10.93
N PRO A 36 22.73 4.10 9.75
CA PRO A 36 22.32 3.09 8.79
C PRO A 36 22.36 1.68 9.40
N LEU A 37 21.42 0.83 9.01
CA LEU A 37 21.43 -0.57 9.40
C LEU A 37 22.57 -1.32 8.70
N SER A 38 23.29 -2.11 9.46
CA SER A 38 24.21 -3.13 8.92
C SER A 38 23.43 -4.16 8.08
N ALA A 39 24.14 -4.96 7.28
CA ALA A 39 23.50 -6.02 6.49
C ALA A 39 22.71 -7.01 7.36
N THR A 40 23.26 -7.37 8.51
CA THR A 40 22.64 -8.32 9.45
C THR A 40 21.37 -7.76 10.08
N GLU A 41 21.41 -6.50 10.54
CA GLU A 41 20.25 -5.83 11.13
C GLU A 41 19.14 -5.64 10.09
N PHE A 42 19.48 -5.25 8.86
CA PHE A 42 18.51 -5.14 7.78
C PHE A 42 17.85 -6.49 7.47
N LEU A 43 18.62 -7.58 7.38
CA LEU A 43 18.04 -8.91 7.14
C LEU A 43 17.16 -9.39 8.29
N LYS A 44 17.45 -9.01 9.53
CA LYS A 44 16.60 -9.28 10.69
C LYS A 44 15.27 -8.53 10.55
N LEU A 45 15.32 -7.22 10.33
CA LEU A 45 14.13 -6.39 10.09
C LEU A 45 13.27 -6.94 8.94
N LYS A 46 13.91 -7.28 7.82
CA LYS A 46 13.25 -7.89 6.66
C LYS A 46 12.46 -9.14 7.03
N ARG A 47 13.09 -10.08 7.75
CA ARG A 47 12.43 -11.33 8.18
C ARG A 47 11.27 -11.09 9.13
N GLU A 48 11.40 -10.13 10.04
CA GLU A 48 10.32 -9.73 10.94
C GLU A 48 9.09 -9.24 10.15
N LYS A 49 9.31 -8.38 9.15
CA LYS A 49 8.23 -7.85 8.31
C LYS A 49 7.62 -8.91 7.38
N GLU A 50 8.45 -9.79 6.82
CA GLU A 50 7.97 -10.93 6.03
C GLU A 50 7.07 -11.86 6.86
N THR A 51 7.50 -12.18 8.08
CA THR A 51 6.70 -13.00 9.02
C THR A 51 5.39 -12.33 9.38
N LEU A 52 5.42 -11.03 9.71
CA LEU A 52 4.23 -10.25 10.05
C LEU A 52 3.19 -10.28 8.92
N LEU A 53 3.64 -10.18 7.68
CA LEU A 53 2.77 -10.11 6.50
C LEU A 53 2.45 -11.48 5.89
N GLY A 54 3.09 -12.56 6.36
CA GLY A 54 2.94 -13.89 5.76
C GLY A 54 3.50 -13.98 4.34
N ILE A 55 4.53 -13.18 4.03
CA ILE A 55 5.17 -13.14 2.71
C ILE A 55 6.38 -14.08 2.70
N THR A 56 6.53 -14.85 1.62
CA THR A 56 7.69 -15.73 1.46
C THR A 56 8.87 -14.97 0.86
N GLY A 57 10.08 -15.17 1.41
CA GLY A 57 11.30 -14.47 0.99
C GLY A 57 11.74 -14.70 -0.47
N LYS A 58 11.08 -15.59 -1.20
CA LYS A 58 11.39 -15.85 -2.62
C LYS A 58 11.16 -14.64 -3.53
N MET A 59 10.14 -13.83 -3.26
CA MET A 59 9.85 -12.62 -4.02
C MET A 59 10.96 -11.57 -3.90
N GLN A 60 11.57 -11.47 -2.72
CA GLN A 60 12.50 -10.40 -2.37
C GLN A 60 13.88 -10.53 -3.05
N ASN A 61 14.21 -11.71 -3.59
CA ASN A 61 15.46 -11.93 -4.31
C ASN A 61 15.36 -11.61 -5.82
N ARG A 62 14.14 -11.34 -6.31
CA ARG A 62 13.90 -10.95 -7.70
C ARG A 62 14.15 -9.45 -7.88
N ALA A 63 14.35 -9.01 -9.10
CA ALA A 63 14.40 -7.59 -9.42
C ALA A 63 13.04 -6.93 -9.10
N VAL A 64 13.07 -5.64 -8.81
CA VAL A 64 11.89 -4.88 -8.37
C VAL A 64 10.78 -5.03 -9.39
N ASN A 65 9.69 -5.65 -8.98
CA ASN A 65 8.46 -5.91 -9.74
C ASN A 65 8.63 -6.74 -11.04
N GLU A 66 9.85 -7.17 -11.39
CA GLU A 66 10.11 -7.90 -12.63
C GLU A 66 9.44 -9.29 -12.61
N GLY A 67 8.53 -9.49 -13.55
CA GLY A 67 7.77 -10.73 -13.69
C GLY A 67 6.89 -11.06 -12.49
N PHE A 68 6.51 -10.09 -11.67
CA PHE A 68 5.53 -10.27 -10.59
C PHE A 68 4.12 -10.31 -11.17
N SER A 69 3.28 -11.21 -10.64
CA SER A 69 1.85 -11.13 -10.86
C SER A 69 1.25 -9.88 -10.22
N GLY A 70 0.05 -9.46 -10.61
CA GLY A 70 -0.62 -8.32 -10.00
C GLY A 70 -0.71 -8.42 -8.47
N GLY A 71 -1.11 -9.58 -7.96
CA GLY A 71 -1.18 -9.84 -6.52
C GLY A 71 0.20 -9.82 -5.84
N GLU A 72 1.27 -10.31 -6.51
CA GLU A 72 2.63 -10.21 -5.97
C GLU A 72 3.11 -8.75 -5.92
N LYS A 73 2.83 -7.94 -6.96
CA LYS A 73 3.14 -6.51 -6.98
C LYS A 73 2.50 -5.80 -5.79
N LYS A 74 1.22 -6.05 -5.52
CA LYS A 74 0.50 -5.44 -4.39
C LYS A 74 1.00 -5.91 -3.02
N LYS A 75 1.30 -7.19 -2.86
CA LYS A 75 1.98 -7.68 -1.63
C LYS A 75 3.32 -7.01 -1.41
N ASN A 76 4.03 -6.74 -2.51
CA ASN A 76 5.31 -6.07 -2.46
C ASN A 76 5.17 -4.59 -2.06
N GLU A 77 4.12 -3.88 -2.48
CA GLU A 77 3.82 -2.51 -2.01
C GLU A 77 3.59 -2.49 -0.50
N VAL A 78 2.77 -3.42 0.02
CA VAL A 78 2.53 -3.53 1.47
C VAL A 78 3.83 -3.85 2.21
N PHE A 79 4.68 -4.71 1.65
CA PHE A 79 5.98 -5.01 2.23
C PHE A 79 6.90 -3.78 2.26
N GLN A 80 6.96 -3.00 1.17
CA GLN A 80 7.72 -1.75 1.14
C GLN A 80 7.23 -0.78 2.22
N MET A 81 5.92 -0.63 2.37
CA MET A 81 5.31 0.20 3.40
C MET A 81 5.69 -0.30 4.81
N ALA A 82 5.66 -1.61 5.05
CA ALA A 82 6.07 -2.21 6.31
C ALA A 82 7.54 -1.95 6.66
N MET A 83 8.42 -1.95 5.66
CA MET A 83 9.85 -1.69 5.84
C MET A 83 10.13 -0.21 6.10
N LEU A 84 9.41 0.69 5.42
CA LEU A 84 9.63 2.14 5.50
C LEU A 84 8.91 2.78 6.68
N GLU A 85 7.87 2.16 7.22
CA GLU A 85 7.07 2.68 8.34
C GLU A 85 6.74 4.18 8.17
N PRO A 86 5.99 4.57 7.14
CA PRO A 86 5.69 5.97 6.88
C PRO A 86 4.75 6.55 7.92
N SER A 87 4.85 7.86 8.20
CA SER A 87 3.87 8.60 9.00
C SER A 87 2.58 8.92 8.23
N LEU A 88 2.68 8.99 6.89
CA LEU A 88 1.55 9.13 5.97
C LEU A 88 1.65 8.08 4.87
N ALA A 89 0.61 7.27 4.70
CA ALA A 89 0.47 6.32 3.59
C ALA A 89 -0.61 6.82 2.61
N ILE A 90 -0.32 6.76 1.32
CA ILE A 90 -1.31 7.04 0.26
C ILE A 90 -1.52 5.74 -0.51
N LEU A 91 -2.74 5.23 -0.45
CA LEU A 91 -3.19 4.01 -1.12
C LEU A 91 -4.07 4.43 -2.30
N ASP A 92 -3.46 4.54 -3.47
CA ASP A 92 -4.13 5.01 -4.69
C ASP A 92 -4.53 3.81 -5.54
N GLU A 93 -5.83 3.54 -5.63
CA GLU A 93 -6.44 2.41 -6.36
C GLU A 93 -5.70 1.08 -6.14
N THR A 94 -5.28 0.82 -4.91
CA THR A 94 -4.53 -0.40 -4.57
C THR A 94 -5.33 -1.68 -4.72
N ASP A 95 -6.63 -1.56 -4.88
CA ASP A 95 -7.64 -2.60 -5.10
C ASP A 95 -7.92 -2.89 -6.57
N SER A 96 -7.48 -2.03 -7.48
CA SER A 96 -7.70 -2.19 -8.92
C SER A 96 -7.04 -3.47 -9.46
N GLY A 97 -7.83 -4.28 -10.16
CA GLY A 97 -7.34 -5.53 -10.78
C GLY A 97 -7.02 -6.66 -9.79
N LEU A 98 -7.39 -6.53 -8.51
CA LEU A 98 -7.22 -7.58 -7.52
C LEU A 98 -8.47 -8.47 -7.42
N ASP A 99 -8.23 -9.77 -7.20
CA ASP A 99 -9.28 -10.65 -6.70
C ASP A 99 -9.54 -10.38 -5.20
N VAL A 100 -10.63 -10.95 -4.68
CA VAL A 100 -11.07 -10.74 -3.29
C VAL A 100 -10.00 -11.17 -2.28
N ASP A 101 -9.25 -12.23 -2.56
CA ASP A 101 -8.23 -12.74 -1.65
C ASP A 101 -7.00 -11.83 -1.63
N ALA A 102 -6.57 -11.32 -2.79
CA ALA A 102 -5.46 -10.37 -2.88
C ALA A 102 -5.81 -9.04 -2.20
N LEU A 103 -7.04 -8.54 -2.38
CA LEU A 103 -7.56 -7.35 -1.72
C LEU A 103 -7.52 -7.50 -0.19
N ARG A 104 -8.00 -8.63 0.33
CA ARG A 104 -7.97 -8.92 1.76
C ARG A 104 -6.54 -8.92 2.30
N ILE A 105 -5.59 -9.57 1.60
CA ILE A 105 -4.18 -9.61 2.02
C ILE A 105 -3.58 -8.21 2.11
N VAL A 106 -3.86 -7.33 1.14
CA VAL A 106 -3.39 -5.94 1.14
C VAL A 106 -3.97 -5.18 2.32
N ALA A 107 -5.28 -5.27 2.52
CA ALA A 107 -5.98 -4.56 3.59
C ALA A 107 -5.56 -5.05 4.99
N GLU A 108 -5.51 -6.36 5.22
CA GLU A 108 -5.01 -6.94 6.46
C GLU A 108 -3.53 -6.61 6.70
N GLY A 109 -2.72 -6.64 5.63
CA GLY A 109 -1.33 -6.26 5.68
C GLY A 109 -1.17 -4.81 6.14
N PHE A 110 -1.92 -3.88 5.54
CA PHE A 110 -1.94 -2.48 5.95
C PHE A 110 -2.35 -2.32 7.43
N GLN A 111 -3.40 -3.00 7.86
CA GLN A 111 -3.85 -2.93 9.26
C GLN A 111 -2.79 -3.45 10.26
N LYS A 112 -2.01 -4.47 9.88
CA LYS A 112 -0.94 -5.02 10.72
C LYS A 112 0.26 -4.08 10.87
N ILE A 113 0.54 -3.27 9.85
CA ILE A 113 1.70 -2.38 9.84
C ILE A 113 1.38 -0.97 10.33
N ARG A 114 0.12 -0.57 10.28
CA ARG A 114 -0.35 0.74 10.70
C ARG A 114 -0.08 0.95 12.19
N LYS A 115 0.56 2.05 12.53
CA LYS A 115 0.72 2.52 13.91
C LYS A 115 -0.41 3.50 14.27
N PRO A 116 -0.67 3.76 15.56
CA PRO A 116 -1.71 4.71 15.98
C PRO A 116 -1.52 6.14 15.44
N ASP A 117 -0.29 6.53 15.16
CA ASP A 117 0.12 7.83 14.62
C ASP A 117 0.31 7.84 13.09
N THR A 118 0.03 6.72 12.42
CA THR A 118 0.08 6.65 10.96
C THR A 118 -1.21 7.18 10.37
N ALA A 119 -1.11 8.27 9.61
CA ALA A 119 -2.21 8.75 8.77
C ALA A 119 -2.27 7.95 7.45
N ALA A 120 -3.47 7.77 6.91
CA ALA A 120 -3.66 7.13 5.61
C ALA A 120 -4.68 7.89 4.76
N ILE A 121 -4.37 8.05 3.48
CA ILE A 121 -5.31 8.48 2.44
C ILE A 121 -5.56 7.28 1.55
N VAL A 122 -6.81 6.87 1.44
CA VAL A 122 -7.22 5.76 0.58
C VAL A 122 -8.07 6.31 -0.54
N ILE A 123 -7.61 6.15 -1.78
CA ILE A 123 -8.35 6.52 -2.99
C ILE A 123 -8.84 5.22 -3.60
N THR A 124 -10.14 5.05 -3.66
CA THR A 124 -10.78 3.84 -4.18
C THR A 124 -12.16 4.16 -4.73
N HIS A 125 -12.58 3.37 -5.69
CA HIS A 125 -13.96 3.30 -6.19
C HIS A 125 -14.61 1.95 -5.82
N TYR A 126 -13.92 1.13 -5.03
CA TYR A 126 -14.41 -0.15 -4.54
C TYR A 126 -14.67 -0.10 -3.04
N GLU A 127 -15.90 -0.29 -2.64
CA GLU A 127 -16.29 -0.32 -1.24
C GLU A 127 -15.76 -1.48 -0.45
N ARG A 128 -15.55 -2.63 -1.12
CA ARG A 128 -15.02 -3.82 -0.45
C ARG A 128 -13.71 -3.55 0.29
N LEU A 129 -12.90 -2.59 -0.17
CA LEU A 129 -11.70 -2.17 0.54
C LEU A 129 -12.06 -1.52 1.88
N LEU A 130 -13.14 -0.74 1.93
CA LEU A 130 -13.60 -0.03 3.13
C LEU A 130 -14.23 -0.95 4.18
N GLU A 131 -14.65 -2.17 3.80
CA GLU A 131 -15.04 -3.22 4.75
C GLU A 131 -13.84 -3.70 5.60
N TYR A 132 -12.65 -3.72 5.00
CA TYR A 132 -11.41 -4.12 5.68
C TYR A 132 -10.69 -2.95 6.33
N ILE A 133 -10.69 -1.78 5.67
CA ILE A 133 -10.04 -0.55 6.17
C ILE A 133 -11.13 0.45 6.51
N ARG A 134 -11.60 0.44 7.76
CA ARG A 134 -12.63 1.39 8.20
C ARG A 134 -12.06 2.80 8.23
N PRO A 135 -12.57 3.74 7.40
CA PRO A 135 -12.13 5.12 7.39
C PRO A 135 -12.69 5.89 8.58
N ASP A 136 -11.93 6.87 9.08
CA ASP A 136 -12.42 7.85 10.05
C ASP A 136 -13.23 8.95 9.35
N PHE A 137 -12.80 9.33 8.13
CA PHE A 137 -13.44 10.33 7.29
C PHE A 137 -13.57 9.83 5.85
N VAL A 138 -14.67 10.21 5.20
CA VAL A 138 -14.93 9.92 3.79
C VAL A 138 -15.21 11.23 3.07
N HIS A 139 -14.57 11.42 1.93
CA HIS A 139 -14.74 12.57 1.06
C HIS A 139 -15.15 12.10 -0.34
N ILE A 140 -16.22 12.67 -0.88
CA ILE A 140 -16.67 12.37 -2.23
C ILE A 140 -16.11 13.43 -3.17
N LEU A 141 -15.31 12.96 -4.14
CA LEU A 141 -14.67 13.81 -5.14
C LEU A 141 -15.39 13.66 -6.49
N VAL A 142 -15.95 14.78 -7.00
CA VAL A 142 -16.59 14.83 -8.31
C VAL A 142 -16.01 16.00 -9.11
N ASN A 143 -15.53 15.72 -10.32
CA ASN A 143 -14.93 16.74 -11.21
C ASN A 143 -13.86 17.61 -10.50
N GLY A 144 -13.01 16.99 -9.68
CA GLY A 144 -11.92 17.67 -8.96
C GLY A 144 -12.36 18.50 -7.75
N LYS A 145 -13.61 18.37 -7.30
CA LYS A 145 -14.13 19.07 -6.11
C LYS A 145 -14.69 18.10 -5.10
N ILE A 146 -14.41 18.33 -3.83
CA ILE A 146 -15.07 17.61 -2.73
C ILE A 146 -16.50 18.17 -2.63
N VAL A 147 -17.47 17.32 -2.96
CA VAL A 147 -18.90 17.68 -2.95
C VAL A 147 -19.57 17.33 -1.63
N ARG A 148 -19.05 16.33 -0.92
CA ARG A 148 -19.60 15.88 0.36
C ARG A 148 -18.50 15.28 1.23
N SER A 149 -18.63 15.43 2.54
CA SER A 149 -17.74 14.82 3.55
C SER A 149 -18.56 14.24 4.70
N GLY A 150 -18.12 13.13 5.26
CA GLY A 150 -18.78 12.46 6.39
C GLY A 150 -17.89 11.40 7.02
N GLY A 151 -18.47 10.57 7.87
CA GLY A 151 -17.82 9.42 8.46
C GLY A 151 -17.95 8.16 7.58
N ALA A 152 -17.66 7.00 8.17
CA ALA A 152 -17.71 5.71 7.46
C ALA A 152 -19.13 5.37 6.90
N GLU A 153 -20.19 5.94 7.49
CA GLU A 153 -21.58 5.78 7.03
C GLU A 153 -21.79 6.34 5.62
N LEU A 154 -21.04 7.39 5.26
CA LEU A 154 -21.14 8.00 3.93
C LEU A 154 -20.71 7.04 2.81
N ALA A 155 -19.72 6.18 3.07
CA ALA A 155 -19.29 5.17 2.12
C ALA A 155 -20.43 4.16 1.82
N LYS A 156 -21.14 3.70 2.86
CA LYS A 156 -22.29 2.78 2.72
C LYS A 156 -23.45 3.42 1.98
N GLU A 157 -23.70 4.70 2.24
CA GLU A 157 -24.78 5.44 1.56
C GLU A 157 -24.54 5.50 0.05
N ILE A 158 -23.26 5.68 -0.37
CA ILE A 158 -22.92 5.73 -1.80
C ILE A 158 -23.07 4.36 -2.46
N ASP A 159 -22.73 3.28 -1.76
CA ASP A 159 -22.92 1.92 -2.26
C ASP A 159 -24.40 1.64 -2.56
N GLU A 160 -25.25 1.94 -1.59
CA GLU A 160 -26.66 1.67 -1.70
C GLU A 160 -27.35 2.53 -2.77
N LYS A 161 -26.94 3.79 -2.94
CA LYS A 161 -27.62 4.79 -3.79
C LYS A 161 -26.88 5.14 -5.08
N GLY A 162 -25.58 4.79 -5.16
CA GLY A 162 -24.71 5.21 -6.26
C GLY A 162 -24.36 6.70 -6.23
N PHE A 163 -23.57 7.13 -7.21
CA PHE A 163 -23.18 8.55 -7.37
C PHE A 163 -24.22 9.42 -8.06
N GLY A 164 -25.35 8.84 -8.49
CA GLY A 164 -26.35 9.52 -9.33
C GLY A 164 -27.26 10.52 -8.62
N GLU A 165 -27.24 10.55 -7.29
CA GLU A 165 -28.04 11.48 -6.46
C GLU A 165 -27.20 12.55 -5.74
N LEU A 166 -25.94 12.75 -6.19
CA LEU A 166 -25.00 13.70 -5.58
C LEU A 166 -25.00 15.05 -6.26
#